data_dfd088e885b01971a925119b9519920c
#
_entry.id   dfd088e885b01971a925119b9519920c
#
_cell.length_a   1.000
_cell.length_b   1.000
_cell.length_c   1.000
_cell.angle_alpha   90.00
_cell.angle_beta   90.00
_cell.angle_gamma   90.00
#
_symmetry.space_group_name_H-M   'P 1'
#
loop_
_entity.id
_entity.type
_entity.pdbx_description
1 polymer ?
#
loop_
_entity_poly.entity_id
_entity_poly.type
_entity_poly.pdbx_seq_one_letter_code
_entity_poly.pdbx_strand_id
1 'polypeptide(L)'
;MELIELNELTPSQKEEVIELWNREYPAKISLAGLTEFDQYLDSLLEPKHLVLLDTKQTIKGWLTYFFREGGQWFAILLDSSLQGQGWGTRILDLAKEKTNELHGWVIPDDEELKQNGEVYTSPLGFYVKNQFVIHPEIQSIKKDTLSIKISWYKL
;
A
#
# COMPACT_ATOMS: atom_id res chain seq x y z
N MET A 1 16.76 8.13 6.14
CA MET A 1 15.53 7.32 6.16
C MET A 1 15.79 5.98 6.83
N GLU A 2 14.85 5.56 7.66
CA GLU A 2 14.94 4.30 8.39
C GLU A 2 13.71 3.44 8.09
N LEU A 3 13.92 2.15 7.78
CA LEU A 3 12.84 1.20 7.50
C LEU A 3 12.74 0.23 8.68
N ILE A 4 11.59 0.21 9.36
CA ILE A 4 11.38 -0.63 10.55
C ILE A 4 10.12 -1.48 10.42
N GLU A 5 10.08 -2.59 11.18
CA GLU A 5 8.92 -3.46 11.25
C GLU A 5 8.18 -3.25 12.56
N LEU A 6 6.85 -3.17 12.50
CA LEU A 6 5.97 -3.02 13.65
C LEU A 6 4.86 -4.05 13.60
N ASN A 7 4.52 -4.62 14.76
CA ASN A 7 3.35 -5.51 14.87
C ASN A 7 2.06 -4.71 14.93
N GLU A 8 2.11 -3.53 15.53
CA GLU A 8 0.97 -2.64 15.68
C GLU A 8 1.39 -1.20 15.47
N LEU A 9 0.47 -0.38 14.99
CA LEU A 9 0.66 1.06 14.87
C LEU A 9 0.11 1.75 16.11
N THR A 10 0.84 2.72 16.64
CA THR A 10 0.31 3.59 17.70
C THR A 10 -0.77 4.50 17.13
N PRO A 11 -1.63 5.12 17.97
CA PRO A 11 -2.62 6.09 17.48
C PRO A 11 -2.01 7.21 16.65
N SER A 12 -0.86 7.73 17.06
CA SER A 12 -0.14 8.77 16.32
C SER A 12 0.34 8.28 14.94
N GLN A 13 0.88 7.06 14.88
CA GLN A 13 1.29 6.45 13.63
C GLN A 13 0.11 6.19 12.69
N LYS A 14 -1.03 5.77 13.24
CA LYS A 14 -2.25 5.59 12.45
C LYS A 14 -2.68 6.90 11.79
N GLU A 15 -2.63 8.01 12.52
CA GLU A 15 -2.96 9.32 11.94
C GLU A 15 -2.00 9.70 10.82
N GLU A 16 -0.71 9.42 10.97
CA GLU A 16 0.27 9.67 9.91
C GLU A 16 0.01 8.81 8.68
N VAL A 17 -0.36 7.54 8.86
CA VAL A 17 -0.73 6.66 7.73
C VAL A 17 -2.01 7.14 7.05
N ILE A 18 -3.01 7.59 7.82
CA ILE A 18 -4.25 8.14 7.26
C ILE A 18 -3.93 9.37 6.38
N GLU A 19 -3.10 10.28 6.86
CA GLU A 19 -2.69 11.45 6.08
C GLU A 19 -1.98 11.03 4.78
N LEU A 20 -1.07 10.06 4.87
CA LEU A 20 -0.37 9.53 3.70
C LEU A 20 -1.36 8.89 2.71
N TRP A 21 -2.28 8.05 3.20
CA TRP A 21 -3.32 7.41 2.40
C TRP A 21 -4.17 8.47 1.66
N ASN A 22 -4.65 9.47 2.40
CA ASN A 22 -5.55 10.47 1.82
C ASN A 22 -4.85 11.41 0.84
N ARG A 23 -3.53 11.57 0.98
CA ARG A 23 -2.74 12.40 0.06
C ARG A 23 -2.33 11.64 -1.20
N GLU A 24 -2.03 10.33 -1.08
CA GLU A 24 -1.42 9.58 -2.18
C GLU A 24 -2.40 8.73 -2.99
N TYR A 25 -3.51 8.29 -2.40
CA TYR A 25 -4.52 7.52 -3.11
C TYR A 25 -5.55 8.43 -3.80
N PRO A 26 -6.34 7.88 -4.75
CA PRO A 26 -7.47 8.62 -5.32
C PRO A 26 -8.43 9.15 -4.24
N ALA A 27 -8.96 10.34 -4.47
CA ALA A 27 -9.88 10.99 -3.52
C ALA A 27 -11.10 10.13 -3.19
N LYS A 28 -11.59 9.35 -4.15
CA LYS A 28 -12.75 8.45 -3.98
C LYS A 28 -12.57 7.41 -2.88
N ILE A 29 -11.32 6.99 -2.60
CA ILE A 29 -11.04 5.96 -1.60
C ILE A 29 -10.40 6.54 -0.33
N SER A 30 -10.53 7.84 -0.12
CA SER A 30 -10.06 8.50 1.10
C SER A 30 -10.73 7.92 2.33
N LEU A 31 -10.00 7.92 3.44
CA LEU A 31 -10.51 7.53 4.75
C LEU A 31 -11.12 8.73 5.45
N ALA A 32 -12.28 8.51 6.09
CA ALA A 32 -12.95 9.57 6.85
C ALA A 32 -12.19 9.92 8.14
N GLY A 33 -11.41 8.98 8.67
CA GLY A 33 -10.63 9.19 9.87
C GLY A 33 -10.23 7.88 10.55
N LEU A 34 -9.90 7.97 11.82
CA LEU A 34 -9.36 6.86 12.60
C LEU A 34 -10.30 5.66 12.67
N THR A 35 -11.61 5.90 12.86
CA THR A 35 -12.59 4.81 12.96
C THR A 35 -12.62 3.96 11.70
N GLU A 36 -12.64 4.56 10.51
CA GLU A 36 -12.64 3.83 9.26
C GLU A 36 -11.31 3.08 9.05
N PHE A 37 -10.20 3.70 9.41
CA PHE A 37 -8.90 3.04 9.32
C PHE A 37 -8.78 1.86 10.27
N ASP A 38 -9.28 1.99 11.51
CA ASP A 38 -9.31 0.87 12.46
C ASP A 38 -10.17 -0.27 11.94
N GLN A 39 -11.31 0.02 11.32
CA GLN A 39 -12.16 -1.00 10.69
C GLN A 39 -11.40 -1.73 9.58
N TYR A 40 -10.63 -0.99 8.78
CA TYR A 40 -9.79 -1.59 7.75
C TYR A 40 -8.74 -2.52 8.37
N LEU A 41 -7.99 -2.06 9.37
CA LEU A 41 -6.97 -2.88 10.03
C LEU A 41 -7.57 -4.11 10.70
N ASP A 42 -8.73 -3.98 11.33
CA ASP A 42 -9.41 -5.10 12.00
C ASP A 42 -9.87 -6.17 11.01
N SER A 43 -10.04 -5.82 9.73
CA SER A 43 -10.37 -6.78 8.68
C SER A 43 -9.17 -7.60 8.20
N LEU A 44 -7.95 -7.22 8.58
CA LEU A 44 -6.72 -7.90 8.18
C LEU A 44 -6.37 -8.99 9.19
N LEU A 45 -6.01 -10.18 8.70
CA LEU A 45 -5.61 -11.28 9.56
C LEU A 45 -4.10 -11.24 9.79
N GLU A 46 -3.70 -11.15 11.07
CA GLU A 46 -2.28 -11.12 11.50
C GLU A 46 -1.43 -10.10 10.75
N PRO A 47 -1.85 -8.82 10.68
CA PRO A 47 -1.11 -7.83 9.91
C PRO A 47 0.25 -7.52 10.54
N LYS A 48 1.24 -7.28 9.67
CA LYS A 48 2.54 -6.74 10.03
C LYS A 48 2.74 -5.45 9.24
N HIS A 49 3.46 -4.51 9.80
CA HIS A 49 3.66 -3.21 9.18
C HIS A 49 5.14 -2.93 8.99
N LEU A 50 5.50 -2.48 7.80
CA LEU A 50 6.82 -1.94 7.50
C LEU A 50 6.64 -0.43 7.29
N VAL A 51 7.33 0.38 8.08
CA VAL A 51 7.23 1.83 7.96
C VAL A 51 8.58 2.44 7.64
N LEU A 52 8.56 3.41 6.74
CA LEU A 52 9.72 4.20 6.36
C LEU A 52 9.63 5.54 7.09
N LEU A 53 10.60 5.81 7.95
CA LEU A 53 10.66 7.01 8.78
C LEU A 53 11.71 7.98 8.25
N ASP A 54 11.40 9.28 8.25
CA ASP A 54 12.39 10.31 7.97
C ASP A 54 13.18 10.64 9.24
N THR A 55 14.07 11.63 9.15
CA THR A 55 14.92 12.05 10.30
C THR A 55 14.12 12.63 11.47
N LYS A 56 12.89 13.07 11.22
CA LYS A 56 11.96 13.58 12.24
C LYS A 56 11.04 12.50 12.78
N GLN A 57 11.26 11.23 12.41
CA GLN A 57 10.43 10.08 12.78
C GLN A 57 9.00 10.18 12.23
N THR A 58 8.80 10.89 11.12
CA THR A 58 7.52 10.95 10.42
C THR A 58 7.45 9.82 9.40
N ILE A 59 6.29 9.19 9.29
CA ILE A 59 6.07 8.08 8.34
C ILE A 59 5.96 8.65 6.92
N LYS A 60 6.86 8.22 6.05
CA LYS A 60 6.91 8.59 4.63
C LYS A 60 6.61 7.42 3.71
N GLY A 61 6.52 6.23 4.25
CA GLY A 61 6.12 5.03 3.54
C GLY A 61 5.53 4.02 4.50
N TRP A 62 4.61 3.21 4.00
CA TRP A 62 3.95 2.18 4.80
C TRP A 62 3.57 1.02 3.90
N LEU A 63 3.93 -0.18 4.32
CA LEU A 63 3.45 -1.41 3.71
C LEU A 63 2.90 -2.27 4.82
N THR A 64 1.69 -2.82 4.64
CA THR A 64 1.17 -3.85 5.52
C THR A 64 1.04 -5.15 4.74
N TYR A 65 1.43 -6.27 5.34
CA TYR A 65 1.20 -7.58 4.77
C TYR A 65 0.46 -8.45 5.78
N PHE A 66 -0.43 -9.29 5.28
CA PHE A 66 -1.42 -9.99 6.08
C PHE A 66 -1.92 -11.22 5.35
N PHE A 67 -2.72 -12.04 6.02
CA PHE A 67 -3.33 -13.21 5.41
C PHE A 67 -4.76 -12.90 4.96
N ARG A 68 -5.13 -13.42 3.80
CA ARG A 68 -6.48 -13.33 3.24
C ARG A 68 -6.69 -14.50 2.28
N GLU A 69 -7.83 -15.20 2.40
CA GLU A 69 -8.18 -16.29 1.48
C GLU A 69 -7.07 -17.35 1.31
N GLY A 70 -6.36 -17.64 2.41
CA GLY A 70 -5.30 -18.64 2.41
C GLY A 70 -3.98 -18.19 1.80
N GLY A 71 -3.84 -16.92 1.44
CA GLY A 71 -2.61 -16.36 0.86
C GLY A 71 -2.10 -15.15 1.64
N GLN A 72 -0.92 -14.70 1.27
CA GLN A 72 -0.31 -13.49 1.84
C GLN A 72 -0.56 -12.31 0.91
N TRP A 73 -1.15 -11.25 1.47
CA TRP A 73 -1.57 -10.04 0.75
C TRP A 73 -0.83 -8.83 1.30
N PHE A 74 -0.84 -7.74 0.53
CA PHE A 74 -0.21 -6.49 0.97
C PHE A 74 -0.94 -5.27 0.41
N ALA A 75 -0.67 -4.14 1.07
CA ALA A 75 -0.97 -2.80 0.57
C ALA A 75 0.26 -1.93 0.84
N ILE A 76 0.55 -0.99 -0.04
CA ILE A 76 1.72 -0.12 0.09
C ILE A 76 1.37 1.32 -0.27
N LEU A 77 1.94 2.25 0.50
CA LEU A 77 1.87 3.69 0.25
C LEU A 77 3.27 4.28 0.37
N LEU A 78 3.61 5.19 -0.52
CA LEU A 78 4.88 5.92 -0.47
C LEU A 78 4.63 7.38 -0.78
N ASP A 79 5.20 8.26 0.05
CA ASP A 79 5.14 9.71 -0.19
C ASP A 79 5.67 10.02 -1.59
N SER A 80 4.93 10.83 -2.34
CA SER A 80 5.28 11.13 -3.73
C SER A 80 6.65 11.80 -3.89
N SER A 81 7.11 12.53 -2.86
CA SER A 81 8.45 13.14 -2.87
C SER A 81 9.59 12.12 -2.90
N LEU A 82 9.32 10.86 -2.53
CA LEU A 82 10.30 9.78 -2.47
C LEU A 82 10.19 8.82 -3.66
N GLN A 83 9.22 9.00 -4.52
CA GLN A 83 9.05 8.13 -5.68
C GLN A 83 10.20 8.33 -6.67
N GLY A 84 10.57 7.28 -7.41
CA GLY A 84 11.66 7.32 -8.37
C GLY A 84 13.05 7.24 -7.74
N GLN A 85 13.16 7.00 -6.42
CA GLN A 85 14.44 6.92 -5.71
C GLN A 85 14.76 5.51 -5.22
N GLY A 86 13.95 4.52 -5.56
CA GLY A 86 14.17 3.13 -5.19
C GLY A 86 13.58 2.72 -3.83
N TRP A 87 12.94 3.64 -3.10
CA TRP A 87 12.38 3.32 -1.78
C TRP A 87 11.24 2.32 -1.85
N GLY A 88 10.36 2.45 -2.85
CA GLY A 88 9.26 1.50 -3.04
C GLY A 88 9.77 0.07 -3.22
N THR A 89 10.79 -0.10 -4.04
CA THR A 89 11.42 -1.41 -4.26
C THR A 89 12.06 -1.95 -2.97
N ARG A 90 12.74 -1.10 -2.21
CA ARG A 90 13.35 -1.52 -0.94
C ARG A 90 12.34 -1.99 0.09
N ILE A 91 11.22 -1.27 0.22
CA ILE A 91 10.13 -1.67 1.13
C ILE A 91 9.54 -3.00 0.67
N LEU A 92 9.29 -3.12 -0.63
CA LEU A 92 8.72 -4.33 -1.21
C LEU A 92 9.66 -5.53 -1.07
N ASP A 93 10.96 -5.33 -1.27
CA ASP A 93 11.96 -6.38 -1.11
C ASP A 93 12.00 -6.90 0.33
N LEU A 94 11.88 -6.01 1.32
CA LEU A 94 11.82 -6.44 2.71
C LEU A 94 10.57 -7.28 2.98
N ALA A 95 9.43 -6.90 2.44
CA ALA A 95 8.22 -7.71 2.55
C ALA A 95 8.39 -9.07 1.88
N LYS A 96 9.06 -9.12 0.72
CA LYS A 96 9.35 -10.38 0.01
C LYS A 96 10.25 -11.31 0.81
N GLU A 97 11.20 -10.78 1.57
CA GLU A 97 12.04 -11.58 2.46
C GLU A 97 11.23 -12.30 3.54
N LYS A 98 10.13 -11.71 3.97
CA LYS A 98 9.32 -12.18 5.09
C LYS A 98 8.11 -13.01 4.67
N THR A 99 7.90 -13.18 3.38
CA THR A 99 6.72 -13.86 2.83
C THR A 99 7.12 -14.84 1.74
N ASN A 100 6.19 -15.74 1.37
CA ASN A 100 6.40 -16.71 0.28
C ASN A 100 5.65 -16.27 -0.99
N GLU A 101 4.72 -15.37 -0.84
CA GLU A 101 3.93 -14.81 -1.91
C GLU A 101 3.38 -13.47 -1.47
N LEU A 102 3.00 -12.63 -2.42
CA LEU A 102 2.32 -11.36 -2.13
C LEU A 102 1.27 -11.12 -3.20
N HIS A 103 0.04 -10.92 -2.77
CA HIS A 103 -1.07 -10.54 -3.62
C HIS A 103 -1.54 -9.15 -3.26
N GLY A 104 -1.97 -8.38 -4.22
CA GLY A 104 -2.48 -7.05 -3.97
C GLY A 104 -3.47 -6.60 -5.03
N TRP A 105 -4.08 -5.45 -4.76
CA TRP A 105 -4.97 -4.77 -5.69
C TRP A 105 -4.28 -3.52 -6.23
N VAL A 106 -4.38 -3.30 -7.53
CA VAL A 106 -3.82 -2.11 -8.18
C VAL A 106 -4.87 -1.47 -9.08
N ILE A 107 -4.94 -0.14 -9.03
CA ILE A 107 -5.76 0.64 -9.95
C ILE A 107 -5.00 0.68 -11.28
N PRO A 108 -5.57 0.17 -12.39
CA PRO A 108 -4.78 -0.10 -13.61
C PRO A 108 -4.59 1.09 -14.54
N ASP A 109 -5.26 2.21 -14.28
CA ASP A 109 -5.24 3.38 -15.17
C ASP A 109 -5.00 4.69 -14.41
N ASP A 110 -4.86 5.78 -15.17
CA ASP A 110 -4.61 7.12 -14.64
C ASP A 110 -5.86 8.01 -14.73
N GLU A 111 -7.05 7.45 -14.56
CA GLU A 111 -8.32 8.19 -14.69
C GLU A 111 -8.80 8.80 -13.38
N GLU A 112 -8.21 8.44 -12.25
CA GLU A 112 -8.62 8.94 -10.93
C GLU A 112 -7.82 10.17 -10.53
N LEU A 113 -8.42 11.03 -9.71
CA LEU A 113 -7.77 12.23 -9.18
C LEU A 113 -7.53 12.07 -7.67
N LYS A 114 -6.38 12.58 -7.22
CA LYS A 114 -6.08 12.74 -5.79
C LYS A 114 -6.88 13.91 -5.20
N GLN A 115 -6.89 14.02 -3.87
CA GLN A 115 -7.57 15.11 -3.18
C GLN A 115 -7.10 16.51 -3.62
N ASN A 116 -5.83 16.65 -3.99
CA ASN A 116 -5.27 17.93 -4.44
C ASN A 116 -5.58 18.26 -5.91
N GLY A 117 -6.32 17.39 -6.60
CA GLY A 117 -6.67 17.56 -8.01
C GLY A 117 -5.64 17.02 -9.00
N GLU A 118 -4.50 16.55 -8.53
CA GLU A 118 -3.52 15.92 -9.42
C GLU A 118 -4.00 14.54 -9.85
N VAL A 119 -3.57 14.11 -11.04
CA VAL A 119 -3.86 12.77 -11.54
C VAL A 119 -3.15 11.73 -10.67
N TYR A 120 -3.89 10.69 -10.25
CA TYR A 120 -3.29 9.52 -9.63
C TYR A 120 -2.65 8.67 -10.72
N THR A 121 -1.33 8.54 -10.67
CA THR A 121 -0.59 7.72 -11.63
C THR A 121 -0.59 6.27 -11.17
N SER A 122 -1.10 5.36 -12.02
CA SER A 122 -1.13 3.94 -11.69
C SER A 122 0.28 3.39 -11.47
N PRO A 123 0.51 2.64 -10.39
CA PRO A 123 1.80 2.02 -10.13
C PRO A 123 2.01 0.70 -10.88
N LEU A 124 1.21 0.39 -11.88
CA LEU A 124 1.25 -0.89 -12.59
C LEU A 124 2.66 -1.20 -13.12
N GLY A 125 3.32 -0.21 -13.75
CA GLY A 125 4.69 -0.38 -14.26
C GLY A 125 5.70 -0.69 -13.17
N PHE A 126 5.54 -0.10 -12.00
CA PHE A 126 6.39 -0.38 -10.84
C PHE A 126 6.27 -1.85 -10.42
N TYR A 127 5.06 -2.39 -10.39
CA TYR A 127 4.86 -3.79 -10.01
C TYR A 127 5.38 -4.76 -11.06
N VAL A 128 5.22 -4.45 -12.34
CA VAL A 128 5.80 -5.27 -13.42
C VAL A 128 7.33 -5.33 -13.27
N LYS A 129 7.97 -4.21 -13.00
CA LYS A 129 9.43 -4.16 -12.77
C LYS A 129 9.86 -4.99 -11.56
N ASN A 130 8.98 -5.15 -10.59
CA ASN A 130 9.26 -5.90 -9.36
C ASN A 130 8.75 -7.35 -9.42
N GLN A 131 8.59 -7.90 -10.64
CA GLN A 131 8.26 -9.29 -10.93
C GLN A 131 6.86 -9.72 -10.50
N PHE A 132 5.92 -8.79 -10.42
CA PHE A 132 4.52 -9.14 -10.20
C PHE A 132 3.85 -9.54 -11.52
N VAL A 133 3.01 -10.57 -11.44
CA VAL A 133 2.14 -10.96 -12.55
C VAL A 133 0.82 -10.23 -12.41
N ILE A 134 0.33 -9.67 -13.52
CA ILE A 134 -0.91 -8.91 -13.54
C ILE A 134 -2.05 -9.85 -13.95
N HIS A 135 -3.18 -9.78 -13.23
CA HIS A 135 -4.38 -10.57 -13.51
C HIS A 135 -5.55 -9.62 -13.82
N PRO A 136 -5.65 -9.11 -15.07
CA PRO A 136 -6.71 -8.14 -15.41
C PRO A 136 -8.12 -8.68 -15.27
N GLU A 137 -8.29 -10.00 -15.35
CA GLU A 137 -9.58 -10.69 -15.25
C GLU A 137 -10.09 -10.80 -13.80
N ILE A 138 -9.21 -10.59 -12.81
CA ILE A 138 -9.59 -10.65 -11.39
C ILE A 138 -9.72 -9.22 -10.89
N GLN A 139 -10.97 -8.80 -10.68
CA GLN A 139 -11.30 -7.39 -10.44
C GLN A 139 -12.02 -7.21 -9.12
N SER A 140 -11.84 -6.02 -8.53
CA SER A 140 -12.56 -5.58 -7.34
C SER A 140 -13.02 -4.14 -7.58
N ILE A 141 -14.27 -3.84 -7.21
CA ILE A 141 -14.80 -2.49 -7.29
C ILE A 141 -15.18 -2.06 -5.87
N LYS A 142 -14.57 -0.99 -5.38
CA LYS A 142 -14.84 -0.39 -4.07
C LYS A 142 -14.93 1.11 -4.23
N LYS A 143 -15.97 1.72 -3.65
CA LYS A 143 -16.17 3.17 -3.72
C LYS A 143 -16.06 3.69 -5.17
N ASP A 144 -16.69 2.97 -6.09
CA ASP A 144 -16.69 3.29 -7.54
C ASP A 144 -15.29 3.36 -8.15
N THR A 145 -14.37 2.55 -7.63
CA THR A 145 -12.98 2.48 -8.10
C THR A 145 -12.63 1.04 -8.44
N LEU A 146 -12.21 0.81 -9.69
CA LEU A 146 -11.80 -0.51 -10.18
C LEU A 146 -10.35 -0.79 -9.83
N SER A 147 -10.10 -1.99 -9.30
CA SER A 147 -8.75 -2.52 -9.12
C SER A 147 -8.65 -3.91 -9.74
N ILE A 148 -7.44 -4.28 -10.13
CA ILE A 148 -7.13 -5.62 -10.64
C ILE A 148 -6.10 -6.28 -9.74
N LYS A 149 -6.09 -7.62 -9.72
CA LYS A 149 -5.19 -8.39 -8.86
C LYS A 149 -3.80 -8.47 -9.44
N ILE A 150 -2.80 -8.37 -8.59
CA ILE A 150 -1.41 -8.64 -8.91
C ILE A 150 -0.86 -9.68 -7.95
N SER A 151 0.12 -10.47 -8.38
CA SER A 151 0.69 -11.55 -7.57
C SER A 151 2.18 -11.70 -7.81
N TRP A 152 2.90 -11.98 -6.73
CA TRP A 152 4.30 -12.34 -6.75
C TRP A 152 4.49 -13.62 -5.94
N TYR A 153 5.32 -14.53 -6.43
CA TYR A 153 5.65 -15.79 -5.75
C TYR A 153 7.16 -15.92 -5.63
N LYS A 154 7.60 -16.35 -4.44
CA LYS A 154 9.02 -16.63 -4.18
C LYS A 154 9.44 -17.86 -4.96
N LEU A 155 10.59 -17.78 -5.60
CA LEU A 155 11.18 -18.90 -6.33
C LEU A 155 11.80 -19.94 -5.41
#